data_07a8c5e2aec785635d1aec3248ce5291
#
_entry.id   07a8c5e2aec785635d1aec3248ce5291
#
_cell.length_a   1.000
_cell.length_b   1.000
_cell.length_c   1.000
_cell.angle_alpha   90.00
_cell.angle_beta   90.00
_cell.angle_gamma   90.00
#
_symmetry.space_group_name_H-M   'P 1'
#
loop_
_entity.id
_entity.type
_entity.pdbx_description
1 polymer ?
#
loop_
_entity_poly.entity_id
_entity_poly.type
_entity_poly.pdbx_seq_one_letter_code
_entity_poly.pdbx_strand_id
1 'polypeptide(L)'
;MCRTYNGADINAEPGTNPQMKDGRGNICPVTIIMPTIAMEAIEEYSKNPTSSKKYPVVDIFMELLDEKIHEAKDMLIERYNYICSQRPDSAKFMYENGLMLGYDGKNIESAMKHGTLALGQIGLAETLQILIGKNQTTKEGMELAKKIEQLFKDKC
;
A
#
# COMPACT_ATOMS: atom_id res chain seq x y z
N MET A 1 12.75 3.06 -12.06
CA MET A 1 12.50 1.60 -11.99
C MET A 1 11.72 1.33 -10.71
N CYS A 2 10.47 0.94 -10.83
CA CYS A 2 9.64 0.60 -9.66
C CYS A 2 10.11 -0.77 -9.13
N ARG A 3 10.66 -0.81 -7.93
CA ARG A 3 11.06 -2.06 -7.27
C ARG A 3 9.93 -2.45 -6.34
N THR A 4 9.00 -3.26 -6.83
CA THR A 4 8.00 -3.88 -5.98
C THR A 4 8.61 -5.10 -5.31
N TYR A 5 8.47 -5.17 -4.00
CA TYR A 5 8.93 -6.33 -3.21
C TYR A 5 7.80 -7.33 -3.06
N ASN A 6 8.05 -8.58 -3.40
CA ASN A 6 7.12 -9.66 -3.08
C ASN A 6 7.30 -10.06 -1.61
N GLY A 7 6.25 -9.92 -0.83
CA GLY A 7 6.20 -10.42 0.54
C GLY A 7 6.29 -11.94 0.63
N ALA A 8 6.29 -12.48 1.85
CA ALA A 8 6.16 -13.91 2.05
C ALA A 8 4.84 -14.41 1.45
N ASP A 9 4.88 -15.60 0.86
CA ASP A 9 3.69 -16.25 0.33
C ASP A 9 2.90 -16.89 1.49
N ILE A 10 1.78 -16.28 1.85
CA ILE A 10 0.90 -16.79 2.91
C ILE A 10 0.11 -18.03 2.48
N ASN A 11 0.06 -18.31 1.19
CA ASN A 11 -0.59 -19.48 0.59
C ASN A 11 0.42 -20.54 0.11
N ALA A 12 1.68 -20.45 0.54
CA ALA A 12 2.70 -21.43 0.21
C ALA A 12 2.31 -22.83 0.71
N GLU A 13 2.47 -23.83 -0.15
CA GLU A 13 2.21 -25.22 0.22
C GLU A 13 3.16 -25.68 1.34
N PRO A 14 2.69 -26.54 2.28
CA PRO A 14 3.53 -27.07 3.34
C PRO A 14 4.83 -27.72 2.79
N GLY A 15 5.97 -27.28 3.33
CA GLY A 15 7.29 -27.76 2.90
C GLY A 15 7.92 -26.99 1.74
N THR A 16 7.23 -25.99 1.14
CA THR A 16 7.82 -25.08 0.17
C THR A 16 8.41 -23.85 0.85
N ASN A 17 9.32 -23.15 0.16
CA ASN A 17 9.90 -21.92 0.68
C ASN A 17 8.93 -20.73 0.48
N PRO A 18 8.30 -20.16 1.53
CA PRO A 18 7.38 -19.04 1.40
C PRO A 18 8.08 -17.75 0.92
N GLN A 19 9.41 -17.70 0.95
CA GLN A 19 10.20 -16.56 0.44
C GLN A 19 10.55 -16.71 -1.05
N MET A 20 10.16 -17.80 -1.70
CA MET A 20 10.37 -17.98 -3.14
C MET A 20 9.65 -16.86 -3.90
N LYS A 21 10.34 -16.27 -4.88
CA LYS A 21 9.84 -15.12 -5.64
C LYS A 21 9.53 -15.45 -7.10
N ASP A 22 10.07 -16.52 -7.60
CA ASP A 22 9.91 -16.96 -8.98
C ASP A 22 8.46 -17.41 -9.24
N GLY A 23 7.92 -17.00 -10.37
CA GLY A 23 6.54 -17.29 -10.76
C GLY A 23 5.47 -16.51 -9.98
N ARG A 24 5.87 -15.59 -9.11
CA ARG A 24 5.00 -14.70 -8.33
C ARG A 24 5.15 -13.26 -8.81
N GLY A 25 4.12 -12.46 -8.60
CA GLY A 25 4.12 -11.04 -8.97
C GLY A 25 3.50 -10.14 -7.93
N ASN A 26 3.78 -8.84 -8.05
CA ASN A 26 3.01 -7.82 -7.36
C ASN A 26 1.77 -7.50 -8.21
N ILE A 27 0.60 -7.65 -7.61
CA ILE A 27 -0.68 -7.51 -8.27
C ILE A 27 -1.22 -6.11 -7.96
N CYS A 28 -1.36 -5.28 -9.00
CA CYS A 28 -2.03 -3.97 -8.92
C CYS A 28 -1.58 -3.08 -7.75
N PRO A 29 -0.32 -2.61 -7.70
CA PRO A 29 0.11 -1.71 -6.65
C PRO A 29 -0.70 -0.40 -6.67
N VAL A 30 -1.05 0.10 -5.48
CA VAL A 30 -1.65 1.42 -5.27
C VAL A 30 -0.68 2.27 -4.46
N THR A 31 -0.58 3.56 -4.78
CA THR A 31 0.32 4.48 -4.06
C THR A 31 -0.46 5.68 -3.55
N ILE A 32 -0.36 5.95 -2.25
CA ILE A 32 -0.95 7.12 -1.60
C ILE A 32 -0.01 8.31 -1.76
N ILE A 33 -0.55 9.43 -2.23
CA ILE A 33 0.17 10.70 -2.34
C ILE A 33 -0.06 11.49 -1.05
N MET A 34 0.82 11.32 -0.08
CA MET A 34 0.66 11.90 1.26
C MET A 34 0.65 13.43 1.32
N PRO A 35 1.42 14.18 0.50
CA PRO A 35 1.34 15.64 0.51
C PRO A 35 -0.05 16.20 0.22
N THR A 36 -0.83 15.53 -0.63
CA THR A 36 -2.22 15.94 -0.92
C THR A 36 -3.07 15.85 0.33
N ILE A 37 -2.98 14.73 1.08
CA ILE A 37 -3.71 14.55 2.34
C ILE A 37 -3.28 15.58 3.39
N ALA A 38 -1.99 15.94 3.43
CA ALA A 38 -1.49 16.96 4.33
C ALA A 38 -2.07 18.36 4.01
N MET A 39 -2.24 18.69 2.73
CA MET A 39 -2.91 19.93 2.31
C MET A 39 -4.40 19.91 2.66
N GLU A 40 -5.09 18.79 2.44
CA GLU A 40 -6.49 18.59 2.85
C GLU A 40 -6.65 18.78 4.36
N ALA A 41 -5.76 18.23 5.17
CA ALA A 41 -5.77 18.40 6.63
C ALA A 41 -5.62 19.87 7.09
N ILE A 42 -4.77 20.64 6.39
CA ILE A 42 -4.64 22.09 6.65
C ILE A 42 -5.92 22.83 6.27
N GLU A 43 -6.50 22.51 5.13
CA GLU A 43 -7.76 23.11 4.69
C GLU A 43 -8.91 22.82 5.69
N GLU A 44 -9.01 21.58 6.16
CA GLU A 44 -10.02 21.18 7.14
C GLU A 44 -9.82 21.90 8.48
N TYR A 45 -8.59 21.95 8.99
CA TYR A 45 -8.27 22.69 10.21
C TYR A 45 -8.59 24.19 10.08
N SER A 46 -8.38 24.79 8.91
CA SER A 46 -8.65 26.23 8.69
C SER A 46 -10.12 26.57 8.76
N LYS A 47 -11.02 25.62 8.50
CA LYS A 47 -12.47 25.80 8.62
C LYS A 47 -12.93 25.85 10.08
N ASN A 48 -12.28 25.10 10.99
CA ASN A 48 -12.63 25.01 12.41
C ASN A 48 -11.37 24.93 13.31
N PRO A 49 -10.64 26.02 13.53
CA PRO A 49 -9.43 26.01 14.34
C PRO A 49 -9.79 25.93 15.84
N THR A 50 -9.73 24.73 16.42
CA THR A 50 -10.21 24.47 17.79
C THR A 50 -9.18 23.91 18.77
N SER A 51 -7.92 23.72 18.37
CA SER A 51 -6.94 22.99 19.20
C SER A 51 -5.84 23.87 19.77
N SER A 52 -5.53 23.66 21.06
CA SER A 52 -4.36 24.23 21.77
C SER A 52 -3.07 23.40 21.60
N LYS A 53 -3.10 22.33 20.80
CA LYS A 53 -1.93 21.49 20.53
C LYS A 53 -0.89 22.22 19.69
N LYS A 54 0.38 21.81 19.81
CA LYS A 54 1.49 22.39 19.03
C LYS A 54 1.33 22.20 17.51
N TYR A 55 0.81 21.03 17.11
CA TYR A 55 0.59 20.67 15.71
C TYR A 55 -0.81 20.02 15.55
N PRO A 56 -1.89 20.81 15.61
CA PRO A 56 -3.25 20.26 15.57
C PRO A 56 -3.59 19.59 14.23
N VAL A 57 -2.99 20.05 13.13
CA VAL A 57 -3.19 19.50 11.78
C VAL A 57 -2.70 18.06 11.66
N VAL A 58 -1.74 17.65 12.51
CA VAL A 58 -1.19 16.29 12.48
C VAL A 58 -2.24 15.25 12.84
N ASP A 59 -3.12 15.54 13.82
CA ASP A 59 -4.16 14.59 14.20
C ASP A 59 -5.16 14.39 13.06
N ILE A 60 -5.61 15.49 12.42
CA ILE A 60 -6.49 15.43 11.25
C ILE A 60 -5.84 14.66 10.10
N PHE A 61 -4.58 14.96 9.83
CA PHE A 61 -3.82 14.22 8.81
C PHE A 61 -3.78 12.71 9.07
N MET A 62 -3.55 12.30 10.32
CA MET A 62 -3.49 10.88 10.69
C MET A 62 -4.85 10.19 10.52
N GLU A 63 -5.95 10.87 10.81
CA GLU A 63 -7.31 10.37 10.59
C GLU A 63 -7.60 10.20 9.09
N LEU A 64 -7.35 11.25 8.29
CA LEU A 64 -7.52 11.20 6.83
C LEU A 64 -6.63 10.13 6.17
N LEU A 65 -5.39 9.98 6.65
CA LEU A 65 -4.48 8.95 6.15
C LEU A 65 -4.99 7.55 6.47
N ASP A 66 -5.53 7.31 7.67
CA ASP A 66 -6.12 6.02 8.04
C ASP A 66 -7.30 5.66 7.13
N GLU A 67 -8.19 6.61 6.87
CA GLU A 67 -9.28 6.44 5.91
C GLU A 67 -8.79 6.10 4.51
N LYS A 68 -7.77 6.82 4.02
CA LYS A 68 -7.17 6.56 2.69
C LYS A 68 -6.45 5.23 2.59
N ILE A 69 -5.86 4.74 3.66
CA ILE A 69 -5.29 3.39 3.71
C ILE A 69 -6.38 2.34 3.55
N HIS A 70 -7.52 2.49 4.23
CA HIS A 70 -8.65 1.58 4.11
C HIS A 70 -9.24 1.59 2.68
N GLU A 71 -9.49 2.77 2.13
CA GLU A 71 -9.97 2.93 0.75
C GLU A 71 -9.02 2.27 -0.27
N ALA A 72 -7.71 2.46 -0.12
CA ALA A 72 -6.71 1.87 -1.00
C ALA A 72 -6.66 0.33 -0.87
N LYS A 73 -6.87 -0.23 0.31
CA LYS A 73 -7.00 -1.68 0.53
C LYS A 73 -8.24 -2.24 -0.17
N ASP A 74 -9.38 -1.58 -0.04
CA ASP A 74 -10.62 -2.00 -0.71
C ASP A 74 -10.45 -1.99 -2.23
N MET A 75 -9.82 -0.94 -2.78
CA MET A 75 -9.46 -0.88 -4.21
C MET A 75 -8.54 -2.03 -4.65
N LEU A 76 -7.56 -2.42 -3.84
CA LEU A 76 -6.66 -3.53 -4.14
C LEU A 76 -7.42 -4.86 -4.16
N ILE A 77 -8.32 -5.09 -3.20
CA ILE A 77 -9.14 -6.30 -3.12
C ILE A 77 -10.11 -6.38 -4.31
N GLU A 78 -10.75 -5.27 -4.66
CA GLU A 78 -11.65 -5.21 -5.82
C GLU A 78 -10.91 -5.55 -7.12
N ARG A 79 -9.73 -4.96 -7.34
CA ARG A 79 -8.88 -5.26 -8.50
C ARG A 79 -8.41 -6.70 -8.52
N TYR A 80 -8.02 -7.25 -7.38
CA TYR A 80 -7.65 -8.65 -7.25
C TYR A 80 -8.82 -9.55 -7.69
N ASN A 81 -10.01 -9.33 -7.17
CA ASN A 81 -11.20 -10.10 -7.51
C ASN A 81 -11.53 -9.98 -9.00
N TYR A 82 -11.42 -8.77 -9.58
CA TYR A 82 -11.61 -8.56 -11.00
C TYR A 82 -10.61 -9.36 -11.84
N ILE A 83 -9.32 -9.33 -11.48
CA ILE A 83 -8.28 -10.11 -12.20
C ILE A 83 -8.57 -11.61 -12.09
N CYS A 84 -8.91 -12.10 -10.90
CA CYS A 84 -9.22 -13.51 -10.69
C CYS A 84 -10.45 -13.99 -11.49
N SER A 85 -11.37 -13.09 -11.81
CA SER A 85 -12.55 -13.38 -12.63
C SER A 85 -12.26 -13.46 -14.14
N GLN A 86 -11.06 -13.04 -14.57
CA GLN A 86 -10.70 -13.06 -15.99
C GLN A 86 -10.37 -14.47 -16.47
N ARG A 87 -10.48 -14.68 -17.78
CA ARG A 87 -10.09 -15.95 -18.41
C ARG A 87 -8.57 -16.04 -18.57
N PRO A 88 -7.99 -17.25 -18.45
CA PRO A 88 -6.53 -17.44 -18.61
C PRO A 88 -5.99 -16.99 -19.97
N ASP A 89 -6.81 -17.02 -21.02
CA ASP A 89 -6.43 -16.57 -22.36
C ASP A 89 -6.17 -15.05 -22.44
N SER A 90 -6.56 -14.26 -21.43
CA SER A 90 -6.17 -12.84 -21.30
C SER A 90 -4.65 -12.64 -21.17
N ALA A 91 -3.92 -13.62 -20.63
CA ALA A 91 -2.46 -13.65 -20.54
C ALA A 91 -1.91 -15.06 -20.87
N LYS A 92 -2.36 -15.59 -21.99
CA LYS A 92 -2.16 -16.96 -22.46
C LYS A 92 -0.72 -17.45 -22.33
N PHE A 93 0.25 -16.64 -22.77
CA PHE A 93 1.66 -17.02 -22.72
C PHE A 93 2.14 -17.32 -21.30
N MET A 94 1.75 -16.52 -20.32
CA MET A 94 2.19 -16.68 -18.93
C MET A 94 1.59 -17.93 -18.28
N TYR A 95 0.32 -18.21 -18.54
CA TYR A 95 -0.39 -19.35 -17.93
C TYR A 95 -0.08 -20.67 -18.61
N GLU A 96 -0.04 -20.72 -19.95
CA GLU A 96 0.19 -21.97 -20.69
C GLU A 96 1.65 -22.46 -20.66
N ASN A 97 2.63 -21.58 -20.39
CA ASN A 97 4.05 -21.94 -20.33
C ASN A 97 4.58 -22.16 -18.91
N GLY A 98 3.71 -22.29 -17.92
CA GLY A 98 4.12 -22.62 -16.55
C GLY A 98 4.91 -21.52 -15.84
N LEU A 99 4.77 -20.24 -16.26
CA LEU A 99 5.50 -19.12 -15.68
C LEU A 99 4.88 -18.64 -14.35
N MET A 100 3.62 -19.01 -14.09
CA MET A 100 2.88 -18.58 -12.91
C MET A 100 2.86 -19.69 -11.86
N LEU A 101 3.42 -19.41 -10.69
CA LEU A 101 3.44 -20.35 -9.56
C LEU A 101 2.01 -20.74 -9.15
N GLY A 102 1.79 -22.05 -8.97
CA GLY A 102 0.53 -22.58 -8.44
C GLY A 102 -0.66 -22.55 -9.42
N TYR A 103 -0.43 -22.22 -10.70
CA TYR A 103 -1.51 -22.25 -11.69
C TYR A 103 -2.02 -23.69 -11.93
N ASP A 104 -3.33 -23.89 -11.74
CA ASP A 104 -4.01 -25.20 -11.83
C ASP A 104 -4.44 -25.61 -13.25
N GLY A 105 -4.14 -24.80 -14.25
CA GLY A 105 -4.56 -25.00 -15.63
C GLY A 105 -6.01 -24.56 -15.93
N LYS A 106 -6.73 -23.97 -14.98
CA LYS A 106 -8.13 -23.59 -15.14
C LYS A 106 -8.44 -22.16 -14.73
N ASN A 107 -8.04 -21.77 -13.52
CA ASN A 107 -8.44 -20.51 -12.93
C ASN A 107 -7.22 -19.62 -12.61
N ILE A 108 -7.28 -18.36 -13.00
CA ILE A 108 -6.24 -17.37 -12.70
C ILE A 108 -6.00 -17.22 -11.18
N GLU A 109 -7.07 -17.29 -10.37
CA GLU A 109 -7.00 -17.18 -8.91
C GLU A 109 -6.00 -18.16 -8.29
N SER A 110 -5.89 -19.39 -8.84
CA SER A 110 -4.94 -20.39 -8.34
C SER A 110 -3.49 -19.90 -8.35
N ALA A 111 -3.13 -19.06 -9.30
CA ALA A 111 -1.82 -18.41 -9.39
C ALA A 111 -1.79 -17.08 -8.62
N MET A 112 -2.84 -16.26 -8.74
CA MET A 112 -2.89 -14.92 -8.13
C MET A 112 -2.83 -14.96 -6.62
N LYS A 113 -3.37 -16.00 -5.95
CA LYS A 113 -3.29 -16.17 -4.50
C LYS A 113 -1.85 -16.19 -3.94
N HIS A 114 -0.87 -16.54 -4.77
CA HIS A 114 0.55 -16.53 -4.42
C HIS A 114 1.22 -15.15 -4.63
N GLY A 115 0.51 -14.20 -5.25
CA GLY A 115 1.00 -12.85 -5.50
C GLY A 115 0.96 -11.96 -4.25
N THR A 116 1.47 -10.75 -4.40
CA THR A 116 1.46 -9.73 -3.35
C THR A 116 0.60 -8.55 -3.79
N LEU A 117 -0.31 -8.12 -2.95
CA LEU A 117 -0.94 -6.81 -3.07
C LEU A 117 -0.05 -5.78 -2.35
N ALA A 118 0.28 -4.67 -3.01
CA ALA A 118 1.17 -3.68 -2.43
C ALA A 118 0.50 -2.32 -2.32
N LEU A 119 0.53 -1.78 -1.12
CA LEU A 119 0.20 -0.39 -0.83
C LEU A 119 1.50 0.39 -0.66
N GLY A 120 1.71 1.38 -1.52
CA GLY A 120 2.86 2.28 -1.46
C GLY A 120 2.49 3.66 -0.93
N GLN A 121 3.51 4.44 -0.64
CA GLN A 121 3.37 5.85 -0.27
C GLN A 121 4.45 6.69 -0.96
N ILE A 122 4.15 7.96 -1.18
CA ILE A 122 5.09 8.93 -1.76
C ILE A 122 4.96 10.29 -1.06
N GLY A 123 6.08 11.00 -0.97
CA GLY A 123 6.12 12.39 -0.50
C GLY A 123 6.19 12.54 1.02
N LEU A 124 6.81 11.60 1.75
CA LEU A 124 6.96 11.69 3.22
C LEU A 124 7.67 12.97 3.66
N ALA A 125 8.77 13.33 3.01
CA ALA A 125 9.54 14.53 3.36
C ALA A 125 8.74 15.82 3.17
N GLU A 126 8.02 15.92 2.05
CA GLU A 126 7.13 17.03 1.71
C GLU A 126 5.97 17.11 2.70
N THR A 127 5.38 15.97 3.04
CA THR A 127 4.31 15.87 4.05
C THR A 127 4.74 16.42 5.40
N LEU A 128 5.91 16.01 5.89
CA LEU A 128 6.47 16.52 7.15
C LEU A 128 6.71 18.03 7.08
N GLN A 129 7.22 18.52 5.94
CA GLN A 129 7.44 19.95 5.73
C GLN A 129 6.13 20.75 5.75
N ILE A 130 5.07 20.20 5.15
CA ILE A 130 3.73 20.80 5.15
C ILE A 130 3.13 20.82 6.56
N LEU A 131 3.20 19.71 7.30
CA LEU A 131 2.52 19.56 8.60
C LEU A 131 3.22 20.29 9.75
N ILE A 132 4.55 20.26 9.79
CA ILE A 132 5.32 20.74 10.94
C ILE A 132 6.50 21.67 10.58
N GLY A 133 6.68 22.01 9.29
CA GLY A 133 7.77 22.86 8.80
C GLY A 133 9.16 22.24 8.95
N LYS A 134 9.25 20.92 9.09
CA LYS A 134 10.50 20.16 9.32
C LYS A 134 10.48 18.89 8.50
N ASN A 135 11.67 18.36 8.19
CA ASN A 135 11.81 17.07 7.50
C ASN A 135 12.33 15.98 8.45
N GLN A 136 12.50 14.79 7.96
CA GLN A 136 12.94 13.60 8.71
C GLN A 136 14.37 13.68 9.26
N THR A 137 15.17 14.69 8.89
CA THR A 137 16.51 14.87 9.45
C THR A 137 16.48 15.51 10.84
N THR A 138 15.36 16.07 11.25
CA THR A 138 15.14 16.60 12.59
C THR A 138 14.53 15.53 13.51
N LYS A 139 14.76 15.66 14.83
CA LYS A 139 14.19 14.72 15.80
C LYS A 139 12.65 14.66 15.73
N GLU A 140 12.00 15.83 15.72
CA GLU A 140 10.53 15.91 15.64
C GLU A 140 10.00 15.33 14.31
N GLY A 141 10.65 15.65 13.19
CA GLY A 141 10.29 15.11 11.88
C GLY A 141 10.46 13.60 11.81
N MET A 142 11.54 13.06 12.38
CA MET A 142 11.76 11.61 12.44
C MET A 142 10.72 10.90 13.32
N GLU A 143 10.34 11.50 14.45
CA GLU A 143 9.29 10.94 15.33
C GLU A 143 7.94 10.87 14.61
N LEU A 144 7.56 11.92 13.89
CA LEU A 144 6.32 11.93 13.10
C LEU A 144 6.41 10.95 11.92
N ALA A 145 7.54 10.91 11.21
CA ALA A 145 7.76 9.93 10.13
C ALA A 145 7.55 8.50 10.62
N LYS A 146 8.12 8.13 11.76
CA LYS A 146 7.94 6.80 12.35
C LYS A 146 6.49 6.49 12.71
N LYS A 147 5.71 7.47 13.16
CA LYS A 147 4.28 7.28 13.44
C LYS A 147 3.50 7.02 12.16
N ILE A 148 3.79 7.75 11.09
CA ILE A 148 3.18 7.54 9.78
C ILE A 148 3.50 6.13 9.25
N GLU A 149 4.78 5.74 9.26
CA GLU A 149 5.20 4.40 8.83
C GLU A 149 4.58 3.29 9.70
N GLN A 150 4.45 3.53 11.01
CA GLN A 150 3.82 2.56 11.91
C GLN A 150 2.33 2.39 11.58
N LEU A 151 1.61 3.47 11.23
CA LEU A 151 0.22 3.38 10.80
C LEU A 151 0.08 2.47 9.56
N PHE A 152 0.91 2.66 8.53
CA PHE A 152 0.92 1.77 7.36
C PHE A 152 1.17 0.32 7.77
N LYS A 153 2.15 0.07 8.63
CA LYS A 153 2.49 -1.28 9.09
C LYS A 153 1.36 -1.95 9.88
N ASP A 154 0.64 -1.19 10.69
CA ASP A 154 -0.43 -1.72 11.55
C ASP A 154 -1.71 -2.01 10.75
N LYS A 155 -1.88 -1.34 9.60
CA LYS A 155 -3.08 -1.45 8.76
C LYS A 155 -2.90 -2.37 7.54
N CYS A 156 -1.68 -2.71 7.17
CA CYS A 156 -1.35 -3.64 6.08
C CYS A 156 -0.88 -4.99 6.60
#